data_c267dac25eb48d108a2b99010b654296
#
_entry.id   c267dac25eb48d108a2b99010b654296
#
_cell.length_a   1.000
_cell.length_b   1.000
_cell.length_c   1.000
_cell.angle_alpha   90.00
_cell.angle_beta   90.00
_cell.angle_gamma   90.00
#
_symmetry.space_group_name_H-M   'P 1'
#
loop_
_entity.id
_entity.type
_entity.pdbx_description
1 polymer ?
#
loop_
_entity_poly.entity_id
_entity_poly.type
_entity_poly.pdbx_seq_one_letter_code
_entity_poly.pdbx_strand_id
1 'polypeptide(L)'
;MRIERVTAEADVHRAADLFDAPPIDSVTRRFLSEPTHHLLLAYDDADRPVGMITGVETTHPDKGTEMLIYELGVAPVARLQGVGTALVDALAAIARKNGCYGMWVAAESDNKAALATYRRAGADEEMTFTLLSWDLAKD
;
A
#
# COMPACT_ATOMS: atom_id res chain seq x y z
N MET A 1 3.78 -12.02 13.65
CA MET A 1 3.11 -11.01 12.80
C MET A 1 2.25 -11.72 11.78
N ARG A 2 1.04 -11.23 11.58
CA ARG A 2 0.10 -11.80 10.62
C ARG A 2 -0.31 -10.69 9.63
N ILE A 3 -0.34 -11.00 8.32
CA ILE A 3 -0.77 -10.07 7.30
C ILE A 3 -2.03 -10.63 6.63
N GLU A 4 -3.07 -9.80 6.56
CA GLU A 4 -4.35 -10.19 5.96
C GLU A 4 -4.86 -9.12 5.00
N ARG A 5 -5.51 -9.58 3.92
CA ARG A 5 -6.24 -8.70 3.02
C ARG A 5 -7.56 -8.31 3.67
N VAL A 6 -7.85 -7.02 3.69
CA VAL A 6 -9.05 -6.47 4.32
C VAL A 6 -10.24 -6.59 3.35
N THR A 7 -11.35 -7.09 3.87
CA THR A 7 -12.62 -7.17 3.14
C THR A 7 -13.78 -6.51 3.90
N ALA A 8 -13.59 -6.22 5.18
CA ALA A 8 -14.64 -5.67 6.04
C ALA A 8 -14.32 -4.24 6.48
N GLU A 9 -15.33 -3.39 6.41
CA GLU A 9 -15.25 -1.98 6.82
C GLU A 9 -14.77 -1.81 8.27
N ALA A 10 -15.21 -2.70 9.17
CA ALA A 10 -14.81 -2.67 10.57
C ALA A 10 -13.29 -2.76 10.77
N ASP A 11 -12.60 -3.54 9.93
CA ASP A 11 -11.14 -3.67 10.02
C ASP A 11 -10.43 -2.38 9.60
N VAL A 12 -10.99 -1.65 8.65
CA VAL A 12 -10.48 -0.33 8.26
C VAL A 12 -10.59 0.64 9.42
N HIS A 13 -11.73 0.65 10.12
CA HIS A 13 -11.93 1.51 11.29
C HIS A 13 -10.98 1.17 12.43
N ARG A 14 -10.71 -0.09 12.69
CA ARG A 14 -9.73 -0.50 13.70
C ARG A 14 -8.33 -0.01 13.38
N ALA A 15 -8.00 0.12 12.11
CA ALA A 15 -6.69 0.55 11.63
C ALA A 15 -6.63 2.05 11.29
N ALA A 16 -7.61 2.85 11.70
CA ALA A 16 -7.76 4.24 11.29
C ALA A 16 -6.50 5.08 11.52
N ASP A 17 -5.78 4.84 12.62
CA ASP A 17 -4.59 5.60 12.97
C ASP A 17 -3.38 5.34 12.04
N LEU A 18 -3.45 4.31 11.21
CA LEU A 18 -2.38 4.00 10.24
C LEU A 18 -2.50 4.84 8.96
N PHE A 19 -3.64 5.46 8.71
CA PHE A 19 -3.86 6.31 7.54
C PHE A 19 -3.51 7.77 7.83
N ASP A 20 -3.17 8.53 6.79
CA ASP A 20 -2.84 9.96 6.91
C ASP A 20 -4.05 10.81 7.35
N ALA A 21 -5.25 10.35 7.03
CA ALA A 21 -6.50 11.03 7.38
C ALA A 21 -7.55 10.00 7.79
N PRO A 22 -8.60 10.41 8.55
CA PRO A 22 -9.66 9.48 8.95
C PRO A 22 -10.34 8.85 7.73
N PRO A 23 -10.56 7.52 7.72
CA PRO A 23 -11.29 6.87 6.65
C PRO A 23 -12.71 7.44 6.48
N ILE A 24 -13.12 7.59 5.23
CA ILE A 24 -14.46 8.07 4.87
C ILE A 24 -15.32 6.85 4.53
N ASP A 25 -16.45 6.69 5.21
CA ASP A 25 -17.25 5.45 5.13
C ASP A 25 -17.70 5.10 3.71
N SER A 26 -18.26 6.05 2.96
CA SER A 26 -18.71 5.80 1.59
C SER A 26 -17.56 5.45 0.65
N VAL A 27 -16.42 6.08 0.84
CA VAL A 27 -15.21 5.83 0.03
C VAL A 27 -14.59 4.49 0.41
N THR A 28 -14.57 4.15 1.69
CA THR A 28 -14.11 2.85 2.18
C THR A 28 -14.93 1.70 1.57
N ARG A 29 -16.26 1.83 1.56
CA ARG A 29 -17.14 0.83 0.96
C ARG A 29 -16.86 0.67 -0.54
N ARG A 30 -16.68 1.77 -1.25
CA ARG A 30 -16.33 1.72 -2.67
C ARG A 30 -14.97 1.04 -2.88
N PHE A 31 -13.97 1.42 -2.10
CA PHE A 31 -12.64 0.82 -2.17
C PHE A 31 -12.72 -0.71 -2.00
N LEU A 32 -13.41 -1.17 -0.96
CA LEU A 32 -13.52 -2.61 -0.66
C LEU A 32 -14.34 -3.38 -1.70
N SER A 33 -15.22 -2.71 -2.45
CA SER A 33 -16.01 -3.33 -3.51
C SER A 33 -15.24 -3.53 -4.82
N GLU A 34 -14.11 -2.86 -4.99
CA GLU A 34 -13.30 -2.91 -6.21
C GLU A 34 -12.28 -4.05 -6.13
N PRO A 35 -12.41 -5.10 -6.98
CA PRO A 35 -11.50 -6.25 -6.89
C PRO A 35 -10.04 -5.93 -7.16
N THR A 36 -9.77 -4.82 -7.85
CA THR A 36 -8.40 -4.39 -8.20
C THR A 36 -7.78 -3.47 -7.16
N HIS A 37 -8.52 -3.08 -6.13
CA HIS A 37 -8.03 -2.27 -5.03
C HIS A 37 -7.73 -3.16 -3.83
N HIS A 38 -6.52 -3.08 -3.30
CA HIS A 38 -6.03 -3.96 -2.24
C HIS A 38 -5.63 -3.15 -1.01
N LEU A 39 -6.05 -3.62 0.14
CA LEU A 39 -5.57 -3.15 1.43
C LEU A 39 -5.13 -4.38 2.24
N LEU A 40 -3.88 -4.37 2.68
CA LEU A 40 -3.34 -5.38 3.59
C LEU A 40 -3.05 -4.73 4.93
N LEU A 41 -3.41 -5.42 6.00
CA LEU A 41 -3.06 -5.03 7.36
C LEU A 41 -2.10 -6.05 7.97
N ALA A 42 -1.10 -5.56 8.68
CA ALA A 42 -0.22 -6.36 9.51
C ALA A 42 -0.67 -6.23 10.96
N TYR A 43 -0.78 -7.37 11.64
CA TYR A 43 -1.18 -7.45 13.03
C TYR A 43 -0.04 -7.99 13.88
N ASP A 44 0.13 -7.44 15.08
CA ASP A 44 1.09 -7.96 16.06
C ASP A 44 0.52 -9.20 16.80
N ASP A 45 1.30 -9.75 17.75
CA ASP A 45 0.89 -10.93 18.50
C ASP A 45 -0.30 -10.66 19.44
N ALA A 46 -0.60 -9.40 19.74
CA ALA A 46 -1.76 -8.99 20.50
C ALA A 46 -2.99 -8.65 19.63
N ASP A 47 -2.94 -9.02 18.34
CA ASP A 47 -4.00 -8.78 17.36
C ASP A 47 -4.29 -7.29 17.13
N ARG A 48 -3.27 -6.45 17.27
CA ARG A 48 -3.39 -5.02 16.99
C ARG A 48 -2.88 -4.72 15.59
N PRO A 49 -3.60 -3.90 14.78
CA PRO A 49 -3.08 -3.47 13.48
C PRO A 49 -1.88 -2.54 13.69
N VAL A 50 -0.73 -2.90 13.14
CA VAL A 50 0.54 -2.17 13.30
C VAL A 50 1.12 -1.68 11.98
N GLY A 51 0.55 -2.08 10.84
CA GLY A 51 0.99 -1.63 9.53
C GLY A 51 -0.08 -1.82 8.48
N MET A 52 -0.01 -1.02 7.43
CA MET A 52 -0.93 -1.10 6.31
C MET A 52 -0.21 -0.80 4.99
N ILE A 53 -0.70 -1.41 3.92
CA ILE A 53 -0.31 -1.07 2.55
C ILE A 53 -1.54 -1.08 1.67
N THR A 54 -1.64 -0.11 0.77
CA THR A 54 -2.66 -0.12 -0.28
C THR A 54 -2.00 -0.25 -1.64
N GLY A 55 -2.67 -0.98 -2.54
CA GLY A 55 -2.22 -1.15 -3.90
C GLY A 55 -3.41 -1.18 -4.86
N VAL A 56 -3.16 -0.72 -6.07
CA VAL A 56 -4.17 -0.69 -7.14
C VAL A 56 -3.57 -1.34 -8.39
N GLU A 57 -4.31 -2.27 -8.99
CA GLU A 57 -3.94 -2.84 -10.27
C GLU A 57 -4.37 -1.89 -11.38
N THR A 58 -3.42 -1.49 -12.23
CA THR A 58 -3.67 -0.63 -13.37
C THR A 58 -3.42 -1.40 -14.66
N THR A 59 -4.41 -1.41 -15.55
CA THR A 59 -4.37 -2.18 -16.79
C THR A 59 -4.32 -1.24 -18.00
N HIS A 60 -3.36 -1.49 -18.90
CA HIS A 60 -3.18 -0.71 -20.12
C HIS A 60 -3.19 -1.64 -21.34
N PRO A 61 -3.81 -1.22 -22.47
CA PRO A 61 -4.00 -2.12 -23.60
C PRO A 61 -2.71 -2.65 -24.23
N ASP A 62 -1.65 -1.86 -24.18
CA ASP A 62 -0.36 -2.20 -24.82
C ASP A 62 0.65 -2.84 -23.85
N LYS A 63 0.42 -2.75 -22.54
CA LYS A 63 1.42 -3.17 -21.55
C LYS A 63 0.95 -4.28 -20.62
N GLY A 64 -0.35 -4.43 -20.42
CA GLY A 64 -0.91 -5.37 -19.45
C GLY A 64 -1.21 -4.70 -18.12
N THR A 65 -1.05 -5.43 -17.03
CA THR A 65 -1.44 -4.99 -15.69
C THR A 65 -0.22 -4.88 -14.78
N GLU A 66 -0.16 -3.78 -14.03
CA GLU A 66 0.86 -3.59 -13.00
C GLU A 66 0.23 -3.15 -11.68
N MET A 67 0.91 -3.40 -10.57
CA MET A 67 0.48 -2.98 -9.25
C MET A 67 1.13 -1.66 -8.89
N LEU A 68 0.31 -0.67 -8.52
CA LEU A 68 0.78 0.59 -7.94
C LEU A 68 0.62 0.53 -6.44
N ILE A 69 1.72 0.69 -5.70
CA ILE A 69 1.65 0.92 -4.25
C ILE A 69 1.28 2.39 -4.03
N TYR A 70 0.19 2.64 -3.32
CA TYR A 70 -0.26 4.00 -3.06
C TYR A 70 0.11 4.49 -1.67
N GLU A 71 -0.17 3.71 -0.62
CA GLU A 71 0.16 4.07 0.76
C GLU A 71 0.88 2.93 1.46
N LEU A 72 1.83 3.27 2.32
CA LEU A 72 2.49 2.36 3.23
C LEU A 72 2.64 3.06 4.56
N GLY A 73 2.06 2.52 5.62
CA GLY A 73 2.14 3.07 6.96
C GLY A 73 2.50 2.00 7.97
N VAL A 74 3.39 2.33 8.89
CA VAL A 74 3.77 1.46 10.01
C VAL A 74 3.67 2.27 11.30
N ALA A 75 2.98 1.72 12.30
CA ALA A 75 2.85 2.36 13.61
C ALA A 75 4.23 2.63 14.20
N PRO A 76 4.44 3.78 14.89
CA PRO A 76 5.76 4.13 15.42
C PRO A 76 6.36 3.03 16.31
N VAL A 77 5.54 2.36 17.12
CA VAL A 77 5.99 1.28 18.02
C VAL A 77 6.44 0.02 17.29
N ALA A 78 6.07 -0.13 16.02
CA ALA A 78 6.39 -1.31 15.21
C ALA A 78 7.45 -1.05 14.13
N ARG A 79 8.03 0.15 14.10
CA ARG A 79 9.06 0.52 13.11
C ARG A 79 10.35 -0.24 13.37
N LEU A 80 11.16 -0.38 12.31
CA LEU A 80 12.45 -1.08 12.31
C LEU A 80 12.35 -2.57 12.69
N GLN A 81 11.18 -3.17 12.49
CA GLN A 81 10.92 -4.57 12.79
C GLN A 81 10.56 -5.39 11.53
N GLY A 82 10.75 -4.81 10.35
CA GLY A 82 10.47 -5.49 9.08
C GLY A 82 9.00 -5.51 8.65
N VAL A 83 8.13 -4.77 9.33
CA VAL A 83 6.69 -4.75 9.00
C VAL A 83 6.45 -4.18 7.61
N GLY A 84 7.06 -3.05 7.27
CA GLY A 84 6.91 -2.44 5.96
C GLY A 84 7.39 -3.34 4.84
N THR A 85 8.56 -3.95 5.00
CA THR A 85 9.11 -4.91 4.03
C THR A 85 8.19 -6.10 3.83
N ALA A 86 7.65 -6.66 4.91
CA ALA A 86 6.73 -7.79 4.85
C ALA A 86 5.42 -7.43 4.12
N LEU A 87 4.91 -6.21 4.33
CA LEU A 87 3.71 -5.73 3.63
C LEU A 87 3.97 -5.58 2.12
N VAL A 88 5.11 -5.03 1.74
CA VAL A 88 5.49 -4.91 0.32
C VAL A 88 5.61 -6.29 -0.32
N ASP A 89 6.27 -7.23 0.36
CA ASP A 89 6.41 -8.61 -0.12
C ASP A 89 5.04 -9.31 -0.28
N ALA A 90 4.13 -9.09 0.65
CA ALA A 90 2.79 -9.67 0.59
C ALA A 90 1.97 -9.10 -0.58
N LEU A 91 2.08 -7.79 -0.82
CA LEU A 91 1.42 -7.17 -1.97
C LEU A 91 2.03 -7.64 -3.29
N ALA A 92 3.34 -7.81 -3.36
CA ALA A 92 4.02 -8.35 -4.53
C ALA A 92 3.54 -9.78 -4.84
N ALA A 93 3.29 -10.60 -3.82
CA ALA A 93 2.75 -11.94 -4.00
C ALA A 93 1.34 -11.91 -4.62
N ILE A 94 0.49 -10.98 -4.19
CA ILE A 94 -0.82 -10.77 -4.79
C ILE A 94 -0.69 -10.32 -6.24
N ALA A 95 0.22 -9.38 -6.50
CA ALA A 95 0.47 -8.87 -7.85
C ALA A 95 0.87 -10.00 -8.80
N ARG A 96 1.79 -10.88 -8.39
CA ARG A 96 2.21 -12.04 -9.19
C ARG A 96 1.04 -12.99 -9.44
N LYS A 97 0.28 -13.30 -8.40
CA LYS A 97 -0.88 -14.20 -8.50
C LYS A 97 -1.91 -13.67 -9.49
N ASN A 98 -2.10 -12.35 -9.53
CA ASN A 98 -3.08 -11.69 -10.38
C ASN A 98 -2.54 -11.35 -11.78
N GLY A 99 -1.33 -11.78 -12.11
CA GLY A 99 -0.76 -11.61 -13.45
C GLY A 99 -0.16 -10.24 -13.73
N CYS A 100 0.17 -9.46 -12.69
CA CYS A 100 0.88 -8.20 -12.87
C CYS A 100 2.30 -8.45 -13.38
N TYR A 101 2.72 -7.72 -14.41
CA TYR A 101 4.09 -7.83 -14.90
C TYR A 101 5.09 -7.03 -14.07
N GLY A 102 4.62 -6.11 -13.25
CA GLY A 102 5.47 -5.27 -12.43
C GLY A 102 4.70 -4.62 -11.29
N MET A 103 5.46 -3.98 -10.42
CA MET A 103 4.95 -3.18 -9.31
C MET A 103 5.82 -1.96 -9.14
N TRP A 104 5.21 -0.80 -8.83
CA TRP A 104 5.96 0.42 -8.66
C TRP A 104 5.36 1.28 -7.57
N VAL A 105 6.20 2.18 -7.05
CA VAL A 105 5.83 3.16 -6.02
C VAL A 105 6.59 4.45 -6.31
N ALA A 106 5.94 5.58 -6.06
CA ALA A 106 6.59 6.87 -6.05
C ALA A 106 6.90 7.27 -4.60
N ALA A 107 8.16 7.56 -4.32
CA ALA A 107 8.60 8.01 -3.00
C ALA A 107 9.42 9.28 -3.17
N GLU A 108 9.31 10.19 -2.20
CA GLU A 108 10.14 11.39 -2.19
C GLU A 108 11.61 10.99 -2.02
N SER A 109 12.50 11.64 -2.79
CA SER A 109 13.92 11.29 -2.84
C SER A 109 14.63 11.44 -1.51
N ASP A 110 14.11 12.27 -0.60
CA ASP A 110 14.67 12.51 0.72
C ASP A 110 14.04 11.62 1.81
N ASN A 111 13.03 10.81 1.47
CA ASN A 111 12.43 9.87 2.42
C ASN A 111 13.27 8.60 2.52
N LYS A 112 14.33 8.67 3.31
CA LYS A 112 15.32 7.60 3.44
C LYS A 112 14.72 6.31 4.00
N ALA A 113 13.81 6.43 4.95
CA ALA A 113 13.17 5.26 5.57
C ALA A 113 12.31 4.48 4.56
N ALA A 114 11.50 5.18 3.75
CA ALA A 114 10.70 4.57 2.70
C ALA A 114 11.57 3.90 1.64
N LEU A 115 12.61 4.61 1.16
CA LEU A 115 13.52 4.07 0.16
C LEU A 115 14.23 2.81 0.66
N ALA A 116 14.69 2.80 1.92
CA ALA A 116 15.32 1.64 2.52
C ALA A 116 14.36 0.44 2.58
N THR A 117 13.09 0.67 2.91
CA THR A 117 12.07 -0.36 2.95
C THR A 117 11.82 -0.98 1.57
N TYR A 118 11.64 -0.14 0.54
CA TYR A 118 11.39 -0.62 -0.82
C TYR A 118 12.59 -1.35 -1.40
N ARG A 119 13.80 -0.87 -1.17
CA ARG A 119 15.03 -1.54 -1.60
C ARG A 119 15.20 -2.90 -0.92
N ARG A 120 14.93 -2.96 0.38
CA ARG A 120 14.98 -4.21 1.15
C ARG A 120 13.94 -5.22 0.67
N ALA A 121 12.79 -4.74 0.21
CA ALA A 121 11.74 -5.57 -0.38
C ALA A 121 12.01 -5.97 -1.84
N GLY A 122 13.16 -5.59 -2.41
CA GLY A 122 13.59 -6.07 -3.71
C GLY A 122 13.34 -5.16 -4.89
N ALA A 123 13.10 -3.87 -4.68
CA ALA A 123 13.05 -2.92 -5.79
C ALA A 123 14.37 -2.99 -6.57
N ASP A 124 14.31 -3.31 -7.86
CA ASP A 124 15.47 -3.58 -8.69
C ASP A 124 15.76 -2.47 -9.71
N GLU A 125 14.87 -1.50 -9.83
CA GLU A 125 15.05 -0.32 -10.67
C GLU A 125 14.67 0.95 -9.90
N GLU A 126 15.44 2.02 -10.08
CA GLU A 126 15.14 3.33 -9.55
C GLU A 126 15.32 4.37 -10.64
N MET A 127 14.39 5.34 -10.71
CA MET A 127 14.54 6.47 -11.61
C MET A 127 14.02 7.74 -10.95
N THR A 128 14.54 8.87 -11.39
CA THR A 128 14.06 10.17 -10.96
C THR A 128 13.09 10.72 -11.99
N PHE A 129 11.95 11.21 -11.54
CA PHE A 129 10.95 11.85 -12.40
C PHE A 129 10.28 13.00 -11.69
N THR A 130 9.56 13.83 -12.44
CA THR A 130 8.79 14.94 -11.87
C THR A 130 7.33 14.52 -11.70
N LEU A 131 6.81 14.66 -10.50
CA LEU A 131 5.39 14.48 -10.23
C LEU A 131 4.65 15.79 -10.50
N LEU A 132 3.63 15.73 -11.36
CA LEU A 132 2.73 16.86 -11.65
C LEU A 132 1.34 16.47 -11.19
N SER A 133 0.64 17.38 -10.53
CA SER A 133 -0.69 17.10 -9.98
C SER A 133 -1.65 18.25 -10.26
N TRP A 134 -2.94 17.93 -10.29
CA TRP A 134 -4.04 18.89 -10.45
C TRP A 134 -4.97 18.75 -9.26
N ASP A 135 -5.31 19.87 -8.63
CA ASP A 135 -6.36 19.89 -7.60
C ASP A 135 -7.70 20.10 -8.29
N LEU A 136 -8.42 19.00 -8.51
CA LEU A 136 -9.72 19.03 -9.20
C LEU A 136 -10.90 19.39 -8.27
N ALA A 137 -10.65 19.40 -6.96
CA ALA A 137 -11.64 19.85 -5.98
C ALA A 137 -11.63 21.36 -5.77
N LYS A 138 -10.63 22.05 -6.33
CA LYS A 138 -10.46 23.49 -6.23
C LYS A 138 -11.34 24.20 -7.27
N ASP A 139 -12.08 25.23 -6.83
CA ASP A 139 -12.91 26.10 -7.70
C ASP A 139 -12.04 27.00 -8.59
#